data_928d27b61eb9aa9eb7a1f0f950df8832
#
_entry.id   928d27b61eb9aa9eb7a1f0f950df8832
#
_cell.length_a   1.000
_cell.length_b   1.000
_cell.length_c   1.000
_cell.angle_alpha   90.00
_cell.angle_beta   90.00
_cell.angle_gamma   90.00
#
_symmetry.space_group_name_H-M   'P 1'
#
loop_
_entity.id
_entity.type
_entity.pdbx_description
1 polymer ?
#
loop_
_entity_poly.entity_id
_entity_poly.type
_entity_poly.pdbx_seq_one_letter_code
_entity_poly.pdbx_strand_id
1 'polypeptide(L)'
;LGKSRTEGYMTELGMVYSELSYMRRHVKKLMRPVRAKTPTAQLPAKSFSLPCPYGTALIVSPWNYPFQLTMVPLVDCIAAGNCALVKPSASAAETAKIIGAILKEAFPPEYVSVAEGDRKENADLFRQKYDVVFFTGGKETGRRVAQCAAENLTPAVLELGGKSPCIVAEDADIRLSARRIAFGKLLNSGQTCVAPDYVLVHPRIRADFVRALEEE
;
A
#
# COMPACT_ATOMS: atom_id res chain seq x y z
N LEU A 1 17.29 -2.82 6.89
CA LEU A 1 17.18 -1.84 5.80
C LEU A 1 18.09 -0.62 5.97
N GLY A 2 18.68 -0.42 7.14
CA GLY A 2 19.61 0.70 7.38
C GLY A 2 18.94 2.08 7.53
N LYS A 3 17.63 2.16 7.65
CA LYS A 3 16.91 3.42 7.90
C LYS A 3 17.30 4.02 9.25
N SER A 4 17.41 5.34 9.31
CA SER A 4 17.52 6.06 10.58
C SER A 4 16.24 5.91 11.41
N ARG A 5 16.32 6.18 12.72
CA ARG A 5 15.13 6.14 13.59
C ARG A 5 14.05 7.12 13.12
N THR A 6 14.46 8.33 12.72
CA THR A 6 13.54 9.36 12.21
C THR A 6 12.86 8.90 10.93
N GLU A 7 13.62 8.37 9.99
CA GLU A 7 13.07 7.87 8.73
C GLU A 7 12.14 6.67 8.95
N GLY A 8 12.53 5.71 9.79
CA GLY A 8 11.69 4.57 10.15
C GLY A 8 10.39 4.98 10.84
N TYR A 9 10.42 5.99 11.71
CA TYR A 9 9.20 6.53 12.29
C TYR A 9 8.32 7.23 11.24
N MET A 10 8.92 8.14 10.47
CA MET A 10 8.20 8.96 9.48
C MET A 10 7.55 8.13 8.37
N THR A 11 8.30 7.14 7.84
CA THR A 11 7.88 6.40 6.63
C THR A 11 7.20 5.05 6.93
N GLU A 12 7.26 4.58 8.17
CA GLU A 12 6.66 3.29 8.53
C GLU A 12 5.71 3.42 9.72
N LEU A 13 6.20 3.63 10.94
CA LEU A 13 5.35 3.66 12.14
C LEU A 13 4.33 4.80 12.12
N GLY A 14 4.76 6.00 11.78
CA GLY A 14 3.90 7.18 11.74
C GLY A 14 2.76 7.04 10.75
N MET A 15 3.01 6.41 9.60
CA MET A 15 1.98 6.14 8.59
C MET A 15 0.92 5.17 9.13
N VAL A 16 1.33 4.10 9.80
CA VAL A 16 0.42 3.13 10.42
C VAL A 16 -0.40 3.78 11.53
N TYR A 17 0.20 4.60 12.40
CA TYR A 17 -0.53 5.33 13.44
C TYR A 17 -1.53 6.33 12.87
N SER A 18 -1.17 6.98 11.76
CA SER A 18 -2.07 7.90 11.05
C SER A 18 -3.31 7.15 10.55
N GLU A 19 -3.10 6.00 9.89
CA GLU A 19 -4.19 5.17 9.34
C GLU A 19 -5.08 4.58 10.44
N LEU A 20 -4.48 4.03 11.50
CA LEU A 20 -5.23 3.57 12.68
C LEU A 20 -6.10 4.69 13.27
N SER A 21 -5.54 5.88 13.38
CA SER A 21 -6.26 7.05 13.91
C SER A 21 -7.39 7.50 12.98
N TYR A 22 -7.17 7.41 11.67
CA TYR A 22 -8.18 7.70 10.67
C TYR A 22 -9.33 6.69 10.74
N MET A 23 -9.04 5.40 10.68
CA MET A 23 -10.05 4.34 10.71
C MET A 23 -10.86 4.35 12.00
N ARG A 24 -10.22 4.50 13.17
CA ARG A 24 -10.94 4.62 14.46
C ARG A 24 -11.97 5.74 14.46
N ARG A 25 -11.69 6.86 13.78
CA ARG A 25 -12.62 8.00 13.72
C ARG A 25 -13.71 7.84 12.66
N HIS A 26 -13.44 7.10 11.59
CA HIS A 26 -14.29 7.09 10.40
C HIS A 26 -15.03 5.78 10.15
N VAL A 27 -14.63 4.64 10.73
CA VAL A 27 -15.21 3.33 10.46
C VAL A 27 -16.74 3.32 10.60
N LYS A 28 -17.28 3.93 11.66
CA LYS A 28 -18.73 4.03 11.86
C LYS A 28 -19.46 4.79 10.74
N LYS A 29 -18.79 5.77 10.12
CA LYS A 29 -19.33 6.51 8.98
C LYS A 29 -19.23 5.69 7.69
N LEU A 30 -18.10 5.00 7.50
CA LEU A 30 -17.83 4.17 6.32
C LEU A 30 -18.77 2.96 6.23
N MET A 31 -19.20 2.42 7.35
CA MET A 31 -20.15 1.30 7.41
C MET A 31 -21.60 1.67 7.11
N ARG A 32 -21.94 2.96 7.01
CA ARG A 32 -23.34 3.39 6.83
C ARG A 32 -23.82 3.10 5.41
N PRO A 33 -25.11 2.67 5.26
CA PRO A 33 -25.75 2.59 3.97
C PRO A 33 -25.74 3.96 3.25
N VAL A 34 -25.41 3.96 1.99
CA VAL A 34 -25.44 5.14 1.13
C VAL A 34 -26.69 5.07 0.26
N ARG A 35 -27.58 6.07 0.38
CA ARG A 35 -28.82 6.13 -0.41
C ARG A 35 -28.49 6.27 -1.89
N ALA A 36 -29.13 5.46 -2.70
CA ALA A 36 -29.07 5.50 -4.16
C ALA A 36 -30.39 6.00 -4.76
N LYS A 37 -30.35 6.51 -5.98
CA LYS A 37 -31.56 6.94 -6.71
C LYS A 37 -32.38 5.71 -7.09
N THR A 38 -33.66 5.70 -6.70
CA THR A 38 -34.61 4.64 -7.07
C THR A 38 -35.29 5.01 -8.37
N PRO A 39 -35.29 4.15 -9.40
CA PRO A 39 -36.10 4.38 -10.62
C PRO A 39 -37.57 4.53 -10.31
N THR A 40 -38.28 5.40 -11.06
CA THR A 40 -39.69 5.67 -10.84
C THR A 40 -40.59 4.43 -10.95
N ALA A 41 -40.23 3.51 -11.84
CA ALA A 41 -40.93 2.24 -12.01
C ALA A 41 -40.88 1.31 -10.80
N GLN A 42 -39.96 1.57 -9.86
CA GLN A 42 -39.78 0.78 -8.62
C GLN A 42 -40.39 1.47 -7.37
N LEU A 43 -41.00 2.64 -7.53
CA LEU A 43 -41.64 3.30 -6.40
C LEU A 43 -42.84 2.48 -5.90
N PRO A 44 -43.02 2.41 -4.56
CA PRO A 44 -42.41 3.20 -3.46
C PRO A 44 -41.14 2.60 -2.83
N ALA A 45 -40.39 1.72 -3.50
CA ALA A 45 -39.16 1.13 -3.01
C ALA A 45 -38.10 2.18 -2.69
N LYS A 46 -37.10 1.81 -1.87
CA LYS A 46 -35.92 2.63 -1.52
C LYS A 46 -34.66 1.84 -1.89
N SER A 47 -33.76 2.51 -2.63
CA SER A 47 -32.50 1.94 -3.06
C SER A 47 -31.34 2.49 -2.22
N PHE A 48 -30.41 1.63 -1.84
CA PHE A 48 -29.20 2.00 -1.12
C PHE A 48 -28.06 1.02 -1.42
N SER A 49 -26.83 1.48 -1.26
CA SER A 49 -25.63 0.66 -1.27
C SER A 49 -25.20 0.41 0.19
N LEU A 50 -24.90 -0.83 0.53
CA LEU A 50 -24.44 -1.24 1.86
C LEU A 50 -23.01 -1.80 1.73
N PRO A 51 -22.01 -1.24 2.43
CA PRO A 51 -20.69 -1.83 2.52
C PRO A 51 -20.77 -3.21 3.21
N CYS A 52 -20.15 -4.22 2.62
CA CYS A 52 -20.02 -5.56 3.18
C CYS A 52 -18.56 -6.00 3.13
N PRO A 53 -18.06 -6.76 4.10
CA PRO A 53 -16.74 -7.36 4.02
C PRO A 53 -16.69 -8.36 2.85
N TYR A 54 -15.50 -8.54 2.26
CA TYR A 54 -15.27 -9.60 1.30
C TYR A 54 -15.27 -10.99 1.95
N GLY A 55 -14.67 -11.11 3.14
CA GLY A 55 -14.47 -12.37 3.85
C GLY A 55 -13.01 -12.54 4.25
N THR A 56 -12.29 -13.46 3.62
CA THR A 56 -10.87 -13.74 3.85
C THR A 56 -9.99 -13.01 2.85
N ALA A 57 -9.08 -12.18 3.34
CA ALA A 57 -8.13 -11.43 2.53
C ALA A 57 -6.72 -12.04 2.61
N LEU A 58 -6.02 -12.12 1.47
CA LEU A 58 -4.58 -12.32 1.45
C LEU A 58 -3.89 -10.97 1.26
N ILE A 59 -3.00 -10.60 2.18
CA ILE A 59 -2.19 -9.38 2.10
C ILE A 59 -0.73 -9.75 1.91
N VAL A 60 -0.15 -9.42 0.75
CA VAL A 60 1.25 -9.69 0.42
C VAL A 60 2.01 -8.39 0.29
N SER A 61 3.04 -8.22 1.09
CA SER A 61 3.78 -6.97 1.20
C SER A 61 5.25 -7.07 0.81
N PRO A 62 5.86 -5.97 0.32
CA PRO A 62 7.24 -5.94 -0.15
C PRO A 62 8.24 -5.68 0.98
N TRP A 63 9.51 -5.55 0.60
CA TRP A 63 10.63 -5.37 1.52
C TRP A 63 11.03 -3.90 1.76
N ASN A 64 10.63 -2.97 0.90
CA ASN A 64 11.12 -1.58 0.93
C ASN A 64 10.52 -0.71 2.05
N TYR A 65 9.25 -0.90 2.36
CA TYR A 65 8.55 -0.36 3.53
C TYR A 65 7.78 -1.50 4.20
N PRO A 66 8.50 -2.47 4.79
CA PRO A 66 7.90 -3.76 5.15
C PRO A 66 6.85 -3.64 6.25
N PHE A 67 6.99 -2.71 7.20
CA PHE A 67 6.02 -2.53 8.27
C PHE A 67 4.79 -1.77 7.76
N GLN A 68 5.01 -0.61 7.13
CA GLN A 68 3.92 0.24 6.64
C GLN A 68 3.07 -0.47 5.59
N LEU A 69 3.69 -1.05 4.55
CA LEU A 69 2.97 -1.71 3.46
C LEU A 69 2.35 -3.08 3.85
N THR A 70 2.62 -3.55 5.05
CA THR A 70 1.93 -4.69 5.65
C THR A 70 0.77 -4.21 6.53
N MET A 71 1.04 -3.27 7.43
CA MET A 71 0.11 -2.92 8.49
C MET A 71 -1.01 -1.98 8.02
N VAL A 72 -0.74 -1.07 7.08
CA VAL A 72 -1.79 -0.17 6.57
C VAL A 72 -2.91 -0.96 5.86
N PRO A 73 -2.63 -1.82 4.86
CA PRO A 73 -3.68 -2.65 4.27
C PRO A 73 -4.38 -3.57 5.27
N LEU A 74 -3.67 -4.05 6.29
CA LEU A 74 -4.28 -4.87 7.34
C LEU A 74 -5.25 -4.07 8.21
N VAL A 75 -4.92 -2.83 8.56
CA VAL A 75 -5.82 -1.93 9.31
C VAL A 75 -7.13 -1.73 8.53
N ASP A 76 -7.04 -1.47 7.24
CA ASP A 76 -8.20 -1.27 6.37
C ASP A 76 -9.02 -2.55 6.20
N CYS A 77 -8.32 -3.68 6.03
CA CYS A 77 -8.92 -5.01 5.93
C CYS A 77 -9.76 -5.35 7.17
N ILE A 78 -9.19 -5.14 8.37
CA ILE A 78 -9.87 -5.36 9.65
C ILE A 78 -11.02 -4.36 9.85
N ALA A 79 -10.80 -3.09 9.53
CA ALA A 79 -11.83 -2.06 9.64
C ALA A 79 -13.04 -2.34 8.74
N ALA A 80 -12.82 -2.99 7.59
CA ALA A 80 -13.89 -3.45 6.69
C ALA A 80 -14.57 -4.75 7.16
N GLY A 81 -14.08 -5.40 8.22
CA GLY A 81 -14.67 -6.62 8.79
C GLY A 81 -14.18 -7.93 8.18
N ASN A 82 -13.03 -7.92 7.51
CA ASN A 82 -12.44 -9.12 6.91
C ASN A 82 -11.50 -9.84 7.89
N CYS A 83 -11.33 -11.15 7.70
CA CYS A 83 -10.20 -11.91 8.22
C CYS A 83 -8.98 -11.74 7.28
N ALA A 84 -7.78 -11.91 7.78
CA ALA A 84 -6.58 -11.71 6.99
C ALA A 84 -5.52 -12.79 7.18
N LEU A 85 -4.96 -13.25 6.05
CA LEU A 85 -3.68 -13.92 6.01
C LEU A 85 -2.63 -12.93 5.49
N VAL A 86 -1.64 -12.64 6.32
CA VAL A 86 -0.60 -11.64 6.01
C VAL A 86 0.68 -12.35 5.62
N LYS A 87 1.27 -11.94 4.49
CA LYS A 87 2.54 -12.47 3.98
C LYS A 87 3.57 -11.35 3.82
N PRO A 88 4.34 -11.03 4.88
CA PRO A 88 5.45 -10.09 4.77
C PRO A 88 6.58 -10.64 3.89
N SER A 89 7.40 -9.73 3.35
CA SER A 89 8.55 -10.14 2.53
C SER A 89 9.60 -10.87 3.34
N ALA A 90 10.06 -12.03 2.85
CA ALA A 90 11.20 -12.75 3.42
C ALA A 90 12.52 -11.96 3.34
N SER A 91 12.63 -10.99 2.41
CA SER A 91 13.80 -10.11 2.31
C SER A 91 13.91 -9.08 3.43
N ALA A 92 12.87 -8.93 4.26
CA ALA A 92 12.85 -8.09 5.47
C ALA A 92 12.57 -8.97 6.71
N ALA A 93 13.35 -10.03 6.89
CA ALA A 93 13.09 -11.10 7.84
C ALA A 93 12.87 -10.62 9.28
N GLU A 94 13.69 -9.69 9.77
CA GLU A 94 13.55 -9.19 11.14
C GLU A 94 12.27 -8.38 11.33
N THR A 95 11.88 -7.58 10.34
CA THR A 95 10.59 -6.88 10.37
C THR A 95 9.43 -7.86 10.28
N ALA A 96 9.53 -8.89 9.46
CA ALA A 96 8.51 -9.93 9.34
C ALA A 96 8.30 -10.67 10.68
N LYS A 97 9.38 -11.01 11.40
CA LYS A 97 9.30 -11.60 12.75
C LYS A 97 8.57 -10.71 13.76
N ILE A 98 8.90 -9.40 13.74
CA ILE A 98 8.25 -8.43 14.64
C ILE A 98 6.76 -8.29 14.30
N ILE A 99 6.41 -8.20 13.02
CA ILE A 99 5.01 -8.18 12.56
C ILE A 99 4.29 -9.44 13.06
N GLY A 100 4.90 -10.63 12.87
CA GLY A 100 4.33 -11.89 13.35
C GLY A 100 4.09 -11.90 14.86
N ALA A 101 5.05 -11.40 15.65
CA ALA A 101 4.91 -11.31 17.11
C ALA A 101 3.76 -10.37 17.53
N ILE A 102 3.69 -9.18 16.93
CA ILE A 102 2.62 -8.19 17.21
C ILE A 102 1.26 -8.76 16.84
N LEU A 103 1.12 -9.38 15.68
CA LEU A 103 -0.17 -9.88 15.21
C LEU A 103 -0.64 -11.09 16.02
N LYS A 104 0.26 -11.98 16.42
CA LYS A 104 -0.02 -13.12 17.28
C LYS A 104 -0.45 -12.70 18.69
N GLU A 105 0.09 -11.59 19.22
CA GLU A 105 -0.33 -11.04 20.51
C GLU A 105 -1.70 -10.33 20.41
N ALA A 106 -1.95 -9.63 19.29
CA ALA A 106 -3.12 -8.78 19.13
C ALA A 106 -4.38 -9.52 18.68
N PHE A 107 -4.24 -10.66 17.97
CA PHE A 107 -5.37 -11.33 17.31
C PHE A 107 -5.31 -12.85 17.47
N PRO A 108 -6.46 -13.53 17.58
CA PRO A 108 -6.53 -14.97 17.44
C PRO A 108 -6.19 -15.39 15.99
N PRO A 109 -5.53 -16.54 15.77
CA PRO A 109 -5.04 -16.96 14.46
C PRO A 109 -6.15 -17.18 13.42
N GLU A 110 -7.37 -17.44 13.84
CA GLU A 110 -8.54 -17.58 12.97
C GLU A 110 -8.98 -16.24 12.38
N TYR A 111 -8.60 -15.13 13.00
CA TYR A 111 -8.95 -13.80 12.54
C TYR A 111 -7.82 -13.15 11.74
N VAL A 112 -6.59 -13.16 12.28
CA VAL A 112 -5.39 -12.69 11.59
C VAL A 112 -4.25 -13.67 11.79
N SER A 113 -3.74 -14.19 10.68
CA SER A 113 -2.59 -15.09 10.66
C SER A 113 -1.45 -14.51 9.81
N VAL A 114 -0.22 -14.95 10.09
CA VAL A 114 0.98 -14.59 9.32
C VAL A 114 1.55 -15.84 8.67
N ALA A 115 1.66 -15.80 7.34
CA ALA A 115 2.36 -16.83 6.58
C ALA A 115 3.86 -16.51 6.57
N GLU A 116 4.65 -17.39 7.13
CA GLU A 116 6.10 -17.38 7.06
C GLU A 116 6.56 -18.10 5.78
N GLY A 117 7.84 -18.00 5.45
CA GLY A 117 8.42 -18.73 4.34
C GLY A 117 8.91 -17.89 3.16
N ASP A 118 9.61 -18.56 2.24
CA ASP A 118 10.27 -17.96 1.08
C ASP A 118 9.40 -17.99 -0.20
N ARG A 119 10.01 -17.71 -1.36
CA ARG A 119 9.34 -17.69 -2.66
C ARG A 119 8.80 -19.05 -3.11
N LYS A 120 9.41 -20.16 -2.70
CA LYS A 120 9.00 -21.50 -3.13
C LYS A 120 7.76 -21.94 -2.36
N GLU A 121 7.78 -21.69 -1.05
CA GLU A 121 6.65 -21.98 -0.16
C GLU A 121 5.42 -21.12 -0.50
N ASN A 122 5.62 -19.93 -1.05
CA ASN A 122 4.55 -19.00 -1.43
C ASN A 122 3.85 -19.32 -2.75
N ALA A 123 4.37 -20.22 -3.57
CA ALA A 123 3.71 -20.58 -4.82
C ALA A 123 2.33 -21.21 -4.58
N ASP A 124 2.23 -22.02 -3.53
CA ASP A 124 0.97 -22.66 -3.14
C ASP A 124 0.04 -21.71 -2.40
N LEU A 125 0.59 -20.73 -1.67
CA LEU A 125 -0.21 -19.71 -1.00
C LEU A 125 -1.07 -18.91 -2.00
N PHE A 126 -0.51 -18.51 -3.13
CA PHE A 126 -1.26 -17.73 -4.14
C PHE A 126 -2.37 -18.52 -4.84
N ARG A 127 -2.32 -19.86 -4.80
CA ARG A 127 -3.35 -20.71 -5.40
C ARG A 127 -4.51 -21.02 -4.44
N GLN A 128 -4.36 -20.72 -3.16
CA GLN A 128 -5.44 -20.88 -2.20
C GLN A 128 -6.61 -19.96 -2.57
N LYS A 129 -7.80 -20.34 -2.17
CA LYS A 129 -9.00 -19.54 -2.38
C LYS A 129 -9.10 -18.45 -1.31
N TYR A 130 -9.13 -17.21 -1.76
CA TYR A 130 -9.42 -16.02 -0.96
C TYR A 130 -10.60 -15.26 -1.55
N ASP A 131 -11.23 -14.40 -0.75
CA ASP A 131 -12.30 -13.52 -1.21
C ASP A 131 -11.76 -12.21 -1.78
N VAL A 132 -10.53 -11.82 -1.40
CA VAL A 132 -9.78 -10.71 -1.98
C VAL A 132 -8.28 -10.90 -1.79
N VAL A 133 -7.48 -10.45 -2.75
CA VAL A 133 -6.00 -10.41 -2.64
C VAL A 133 -5.54 -8.96 -2.75
N PHE A 134 -4.74 -8.51 -1.79
CA PHE A 134 -4.02 -7.24 -1.83
C PHE A 134 -2.52 -7.53 -1.93
N PHE A 135 -1.92 -7.14 -3.04
CA PHE A 135 -0.51 -7.39 -3.33
C PHE A 135 0.24 -6.08 -3.58
N THR A 136 1.34 -5.89 -2.88
CA THR A 136 2.30 -4.82 -3.17
C THR A 136 3.66 -5.43 -3.50
N GLY A 137 4.23 -5.09 -4.66
CA GLY A 137 5.52 -5.63 -5.06
C GLY A 137 5.89 -5.44 -6.53
N GLY A 138 6.81 -6.27 -7.01
CA GLY A 138 7.28 -6.20 -8.40
C GLY A 138 6.24 -6.70 -9.41
N LYS A 139 6.25 -6.10 -10.62
CA LYS A 139 5.30 -6.37 -11.72
C LYS A 139 5.19 -7.87 -12.07
N GLU A 140 6.31 -8.60 -12.12
CA GLU A 140 6.29 -10.02 -12.49
C GLU A 140 5.60 -10.89 -11.44
N THR A 141 5.83 -10.61 -10.17
CA THR A 141 5.13 -11.31 -9.08
C THR A 141 3.64 -10.92 -9.06
N GLY A 142 3.34 -9.64 -9.27
CA GLY A 142 1.95 -9.16 -9.37
C GLY A 142 1.17 -9.85 -10.50
N ARG A 143 1.80 -10.06 -11.66
CA ARG A 143 1.20 -10.81 -12.77
C ARG A 143 0.85 -12.26 -12.34
N ARG A 144 1.76 -12.93 -11.64
CA ARG A 144 1.50 -14.29 -11.13
C ARG A 144 0.37 -14.32 -10.11
N VAL A 145 0.35 -13.35 -9.20
CA VAL A 145 -0.74 -13.20 -8.21
C VAL A 145 -2.08 -13.02 -8.91
N ALA A 146 -2.15 -12.14 -9.91
CA ALA A 146 -3.36 -11.93 -10.70
C ALA A 146 -3.82 -13.19 -11.44
N GLN A 147 -2.88 -13.95 -12.02
CA GLN A 147 -3.19 -15.22 -12.68
C GLN A 147 -3.78 -16.26 -11.71
N CYS A 148 -3.16 -16.43 -10.53
CA CYS A 148 -3.68 -17.34 -9.50
C CYS A 148 -5.04 -16.89 -8.96
N ALA A 149 -5.24 -15.58 -8.73
CA ALA A 149 -6.50 -15.03 -8.28
C ALA A 149 -7.64 -15.27 -9.31
N ALA A 150 -7.30 -15.15 -10.61
CA ALA A 150 -8.26 -15.37 -11.69
C ALA A 150 -8.79 -16.81 -11.75
N GLU A 151 -8.01 -17.82 -11.34
CA GLU A 151 -8.45 -19.22 -11.27
C GLU A 151 -9.66 -19.41 -10.35
N ASN A 152 -9.77 -18.58 -9.32
CA ASN A 152 -10.86 -18.58 -8.34
C ASN A 152 -11.84 -17.40 -8.50
N LEU A 153 -11.70 -16.58 -9.54
CA LEU A 153 -12.44 -15.33 -9.74
C LEU A 153 -12.29 -14.36 -8.55
N THR A 154 -11.16 -14.44 -7.83
CA THR A 154 -10.85 -13.60 -6.68
C THR A 154 -10.45 -12.19 -7.14
N PRO A 155 -11.09 -11.11 -6.65
CA PRO A 155 -10.64 -9.76 -6.87
C PRO A 155 -9.20 -9.55 -6.38
N ALA A 156 -8.34 -8.93 -7.19
CA ALA A 156 -6.97 -8.63 -6.85
C ALA A 156 -6.68 -7.14 -6.99
N VAL A 157 -6.21 -6.52 -5.90
CA VAL A 157 -5.66 -5.17 -5.88
C VAL A 157 -4.15 -5.29 -5.97
N LEU A 158 -3.55 -4.66 -6.98
CA LEU A 158 -2.12 -4.77 -7.28
C LEU A 158 -1.47 -3.39 -7.20
N GLU A 159 -0.66 -3.19 -6.17
CA GLU A 159 0.24 -2.04 -6.04
C GLU A 159 1.62 -2.43 -6.54
N LEU A 160 2.08 -1.80 -7.61
CA LEU A 160 3.27 -2.19 -8.35
C LEU A 160 4.33 -1.09 -8.35
N GLY A 161 5.44 -1.33 -9.03
CA GLY A 161 6.47 -0.32 -9.22
C GLY A 161 6.02 0.82 -10.13
N GLY A 162 6.75 1.91 -10.11
CA GLY A 162 6.47 3.11 -10.89
C GLY A 162 7.68 3.66 -11.59
N LYS A 163 7.41 4.51 -12.58
CA LYS A 163 8.35 5.36 -13.31
C LYS A 163 7.78 6.79 -13.29
N SER A 164 7.71 7.37 -12.08
CA SER A 164 7.00 8.62 -11.83
C SER A 164 7.74 9.82 -12.43
N PRO A 165 7.18 10.53 -13.43
CA PRO A 165 7.73 11.75 -13.94
C PRO A 165 7.60 12.88 -12.93
N CYS A 166 8.63 13.74 -12.88
CA CYS A 166 8.57 15.01 -12.18
C CYS A 166 8.67 16.14 -13.21
N ILE A 167 7.72 17.06 -13.21
CA ILE A 167 7.66 18.15 -14.20
C ILE A 167 7.98 19.46 -13.48
N VAL A 168 9.00 20.18 -13.99
CA VAL A 168 9.41 21.50 -13.51
C VAL A 168 9.14 22.51 -14.61
N ALA A 169 8.05 23.26 -14.47
CA ALA A 169 7.62 24.28 -15.41
C ALA A 169 8.47 25.57 -15.32
N GLU A 170 8.37 26.46 -16.32
CA GLU A 170 9.18 27.67 -16.41
C GLU A 170 9.03 28.60 -15.21
N ASP A 171 7.86 28.67 -14.64
CA ASP A 171 7.48 29.52 -13.51
C ASP A 171 7.69 28.87 -12.13
N ALA A 172 8.27 27.66 -12.09
CA ALA A 172 8.52 26.96 -10.84
C ALA A 172 9.64 27.63 -10.02
N ASP A 173 9.49 27.62 -8.69
CA ASP A 173 10.61 27.93 -7.79
C ASP A 173 11.68 26.85 -7.91
N ILE A 174 12.80 27.21 -8.50
CA ILE A 174 13.89 26.28 -8.85
C ILE A 174 14.50 25.64 -7.60
N ARG A 175 14.83 26.41 -6.56
CA ARG A 175 15.45 25.87 -5.35
C ARG A 175 14.51 24.99 -4.57
N LEU A 176 13.26 25.41 -4.40
CA LEU A 176 12.26 24.60 -3.72
C LEU A 176 11.97 23.30 -4.48
N SER A 177 11.94 23.36 -5.82
CA SER A 177 11.75 22.20 -6.68
C SER A 177 12.91 21.20 -6.56
N ALA A 178 14.16 21.70 -6.63
CA ALA A 178 15.37 20.89 -6.46
C ALA A 178 15.35 20.16 -5.10
N ARG A 179 15.14 20.88 -4.02
CA ARG A 179 15.07 20.33 -2.65
C ARG A 179 14.00 19.26 -2.49
N ARG A 180 12.79 19.49 -2.98
CA ARG A 180 11.68 18.54 -2.88
C ARG A 180 11.94 17.28 -3.70
N ILE A 181 12.51 17.44 -4.89
CA ILE A 181 12.84 16.31 -5.77
C ILE A 181 13.98 15.50 -5.17
N ALA A 182 15.05 16.13 -4.70
CA ALA A 182 16.15 15.47 -4.00
C ALA A 182 15.64 14.70 -2.77
N PHE A 183 14.87 15.34 -1.90
CA PHE A 183 14.28 14.69 -0.74
C PHE A 183 13.42 13.47 -1.12
N GLY A 184 12.50 13.65 -2.07
CA GLY A 184 11.60 12.57 -2.50
C GLY A 184 12.35 11.41 -3.18
N LYS A 185 13.46 11.70 -3.87
CA LYS A 185 14.30 10.67 -4.51
C LYS A 185 15.20 9.95 -3.53
N LEU A 186 15.78 10.65 -2.57
CA LEU A 186 16.76 10.08 -1.63
C LEU A 186 16.11 9.34 -0.47
N LEU A 187 14.84 9.63 -0.18
CA LEU A 187 14.10 8.91 0.85
C LEU A 187 14.12 7.41 0.58
N ASN A 188 14.44 6.61 1.60
CA ASN A 188 14.60 5.15 1.51
C ASN A 188 15.59 4.73 0.41
N SER A 189 16.63 5.53 0.15
CA SER A 189 17.62 5.32 -0.92
C SER A 189 16.98 5.18 -2.31
N GLY A 190 15.87 5.86 -2.55
CA GLY A 190 15.11 5.83 -3.81
C GLY A 190 14.27 4.57 -4.03
N GLN A 191 14.20 3.67 -3.04
CA GLN A 191 13.49 2.39 -3.13
C GLN A 191 11.98 2.58 -2.85
N THR A 192 11.36 3.48 -3.60
CA THR A 192 9.97 3.90 -3.42
C THR A 192 9.25 3.90 -4.77
N CYS A 193 8.10 3.22 -4.85
CA CYS A 193 7.32 3.09 -6.07
C CYS A 193 6.86 4.45 -6.64
N VAL A 194 6.64 5.44 -5.79
CA VAL A 194 6.20 6.79 -6.13
C VAL A 194 7.34 7.83 -6.11
N ALA A 195 8.61 7.41 -5.95
CA ALA A 195 9.73 8.35 -5.98
C ALA A 195 9.84 9.03 -7.35
N PRO A 196 10.29 10.29 -7.41
CA PRO A 196 10.70 10.90 -8.66
C PRO A 196 11.71 10.01 -9.40
N ASP A 197 11.37 9.56 -10.61
CA ASP A 197 12.24 8.66 -11.38
C ASP A 197 13.03 9.41 -12.43
N TYR A 198 12.37 10.32 -13.12
CA TYR A 198 13.00 11.24 -14.07
C TYR A 198 12.35 12.63 -14.00
N VAL A 199 13.12 13.66 -14.40
CA VAL A 199 12.67 15.05 -14.33
C VAL A 199 12.59 15.64 -15.72
N LEU A 200 11.43 16.17 -16.07
CA LEU A 200 11.19 16.98 -17.27
C LEU A 200 11.26 18.44 -16.88
N VAL A 201 12.34 19.11 -17.28
CA VAL A 201 12.59 20.50 -16.91
C VAL A 201 12.40 21.40 -18.14
N HIS A 202 11.69 22.52 -17.97
CA HIS A 202 11.55 23.51 -19.04
C HIS A 202 12.94 24.00 -19.51
N PRO A 203 13.21 24.09 -20.84
CA PRO A 203 14.55 24.36 -21.37
C PRO A 203 15.20 25.65 -20.84
N ARG A 204 14.42 26.72 -20.62
CA ARG A 204 14.92 28.00 -20.13
C ARG A 204 15.51 27.98 -18.72
N ILE A 205 15.03 27.08 -17.86
CA ILE A 205 15.47 26.99 -16.46
C ILE A 205 16.34 25.77 -16.18
N ARG A 206 16.61 24.94 -17.21
CA ARG A 206 17.31 23.66 -17.05
C ARG A 206 18.69 23.81 -16.38
N ALA A 207 19.51 24.76 -16.84
CA ALA A 207 20.86 24.93 -16.29
C ALA A 207 20.85 25.33 -14.81
N ASP A 208 19.94 26.24 -14.44
CA ASP A 208 19.81 26.72 -13.07
C ASP A 208 19.24 25.61 -12.16
N PHE A 209 18.28 24.84 -12.66
CA PHE A 209 17.73 23.71 -11.95
C PHE A 209 18.76 22.61 -11.68
N VAL A 210 19.59 22.25 -12.67
CA VAL A 210 20.65 21.23 -12.49
C VAL A 210 21.64 21.69 -11.41
N ARG A 211 22.10 22.96 -11.45
CA ARG A 211 22.97 23.50 -10.40
C ARG A 211 22.33 23.44 -9.02
N ALA A 212 21.07 23.86 -8.90
CA ALA A 212 20.35 23.80 -7.63
C ALA A 212 20.17 22.37 -7.12
N LEU A 213 20.01 21.37 -8.01
CA LEU A 213 19.88 19.98 -7.64
C LEU A 213 21.22 19.36 -7.19
N GLU A 214 22.35 19.82 -7.75
CA GLU A 214 23.69 19.40 -7.33
C GLU A 214 24.10 19.97 -5.96
N GLU A 215 23.50 21.09 -5.55
CA GLU A 215 23.74 21.72 -4.24
C GLU A 215 22.96 21.02 -3.10
N GLU A 216 21.91 20.28 -3.37
CA GLU A 216 21.06 19.58 -2.37
C GLU A 216 21.59 18.17 -2.03
#